data_244b9da2a1fe86dfe0935c9da7130623
#
_entry.id   244b9da2a1fe86dfe0935c9da7130623
#
_cell.length_a   1.000
_cell.length_b   1.000
_cell.length_c   1.000
_cell.angle_alpha   90.00
_cell.angle_beta   90.00
_cell.angle_gamma   90.00
#
_symmetry.space_group_name_H-M   'P 1'
#
loop_
_entity.id
_entity.type
_entity.pdbx_description
1 polymer ?
#
loop_
_entity_poly.entity_id
_entity_poly.type
_entity_poly.pdbx_seq_one_letter_code
_entity_poly.pdbx_strand_id
1 'polypeptide(L)'
;MSVYDKLSSLGITLPPVAAPAAAYVPFVQTGNLVFLSGHIAKKDGKVWAGQLGAGISTEEGKQAARAIAIDLLGTLHAAVGDLNKVKRIVKVMSLVNSVGTFTEQHLVTNGASEFFAEVFGPEKGAHARSAFGVAQVPMGACVEIELIAEVG
;
A
#
# COMPACT_ATOMS: atom_id res chain seq x y z
N MET A 1 -17.48 -14.48 -3.40
CA MET A 1 -17.59 -13.00 -3.37
C MET A 1 -16.45 -12.42 -4.20
N SER A 2 -16.75 -11.52 -5.12
CA SER A 2 -15.70 -10.88 -5.91
C SER A 2 -14.93 -9.87 -5.05
N VAL A 3 -13.74 -9.47 -5.55
CA VAL A 3 -12.94 -8.43 -4.91
C VAL A 3 -13.77 -7.13 -4.78
N TYR A 4 -14.52 -6.80 -5.83
CA TYR A 4 -15.34 -5.57 -5.84
C TYR A 4 -16.51 -5.64 -4.86
N ASP A 5 -17.12 -6.81 -4.69
CA ASP A 5 -18.16 -7.00 -3.68
C ASP A 5 -17.59 -6.80 -2.28
N LYS A 6 -16.39 -7.31 -2.05
CA LYS A 6 -15.72 -7.14 -0.76
C LYS A 6 -15.38 -5.69 -0.49
N LEU A 7 -14.82 -4.97 -1.48
CA LEU A 7 -14.55 -3.54 -1.35
C LEU A 7 -15.82 -2.75 -1.06
N SER A 8 -16.89 -3.06 -1.76
CA SER A 8 -18.19 -2.42 -1.56
C SER A 8 -18.72 -2.67 -0.14
N SER A 9 -18.59 -3.89 0.37
CA SER A 9 -19.00 -4.24 1.73
C SER A 9 -18.22 -3.50 2.80
N LEU A 10 -17.00 -3.08 2.48
CA LEU A 10 -16.14 -2.29 3.36
C LEU A 10 -16.34 -0.78 3.19
N GLY A 11 -17.24 -0.37 2.29
CA GLY A 11 -17.49 1.04 2.02
C GLY A 11 -16.36 1.72 1.24
N ILE A 12 -15.57 0.94 0.49
CA ILE A 12 -14.39 1.46 -0.21
C ILE A 12 -14.70 1.66 -1.69
N THR A 13 -14.43 2.88 -2.16
CA THR A 13 -14.40 3.23 -3.57
C THR A 13 -12.93 3.39 -3.97
N LEU A 14 -12.49 2.65 -4.99
CA LEU A 14 -11.11 2.72 -5.43
C LEU A 14 -10.80 4.10 -6.03
N PRO A 15 -9.70 4.73 -5.60
CA PRO A 15 -9.30 6.00 -6.18
C PRO A 15 -8.73 5.81 -7.59
N PRO A 16 -8.76 6.85 -8.43
CA PRO A 16 -8.06 6.82 -9.71
C PRO A 16 -6.55 6.79 -9.49
N VAL A 17 -5.81 6.34 -10.51
CA VAL A 17 -4.34 6.33 -10.45
C VAL A 17 -3.83 7.76 -10.35
N ALA A 18 -3.00 8.03 -9.35
CA ALA A 18 -2.35 9.32 -9.20
C ALA A 18 -1.21 9.48 -10.20
N ALA A 19 -0.99 10.72 -10.69
CA ALA A 19 0.17 11.01 -11.52
C ALA A 19 1.46 10.82 -10.70
N PRO A 20 2.51 10.22 -11.29
CA PRO A 20 3.79 10.09 -10.58
C PRO A 20 4.37 11.45 -10.23
N ALA A 21 5.03 11.54 -9.06
CA ALA A 21 5.66 12.77 -8.60
C ALA A 21 7.00 13.07 -9.31
N ALA A 22 7.52 12.12 -10.08
CA ALA A 22 8.81 12.22 -10.76
C ALA A 22 8.78 11.47 -12.10
N ALA A 23 9.93 11.28 -12.73
CA ALA A 23 10.05 10.70 -14.07
C ALA A 23 9.97 9.17 -14.05
N TYR A 24 8.80 8.63 -13.70
CA TYR A 24 8.55 7.19 -13.72
C TYR A 24 7.06 6.92 -13.97
N VAL A 25 6.70 5.65 -14.14
CA VAL A 25 5.30 5.22 -14.36
C VAL A 25 4.73 4.59 -13.10
N PRO A 26 3.41 4.57 -12.92
CA PRO A 26 2.81 4.01 -11.70
C PRO A 26 2.93 2.49 -11.59
N PHE A 27 3.09 1.78 -12.70
CA PHE A 27 3.26 0.33 -12.70
C PHE A 27 3.99 -0.14 -13.94
N VAL A 28 4.60 -1.33 -13.83
CA VAL A 28 5.20 -2.05 -14.96
C VAL A 28 4.76 -3.49 -14.88
N GLN A 29 4.31 -4.04 -15.99
CA GLN A 29 3.97 -5.47 -16.06
C GLN A 29 5.02 -6.19 -16.91
N THR A 30 5.51 -7.32 -16.40
CA THR A 30 6.39 -8.22 -17.13
C THR A 30 5.88 -9.64 -16.91
N GLY A 31 5.50 -10.31 -18.01
CA GLY A 31 4.81 -11.60 -17.89
C GLY A 31 3.52 -11.43 -17.09
N ASN A 32 3.33 -12.25 -16.07
CA ASN A 32 2.18 -12.17 -15.15
C ASN A 32 2.53 -11.48 -13.82
N LEU A 33 3.62 -10.75 -13.76
CA LEU A 33 3.97 -9.95 -12.58
C LEU A 33 3.74 -8.48 -12.87
N VAL A 34 3.04 -7.81 -11.94
CA VAL A 34 2.81 -6.38 -11.99
C VAL A 34 3.57 -5.75 -10.83
N PHE A 35 4.47 -4.82 -11.16
CA PHE A 35 5.27 -4.06 -10.20
C PHE A 35 4.64 -2.69 -10.05
N LEU A 36 4.20 -2.36 -8.85
CA LEU A 36 3.66 -1.03 -8.56
C LEU A 36 4.75 -0.15 -7.96
N SER A 37 4.82 1.08 -8.44
CA SER A 37 5.68 2.09 -7.85
C SER A 37 5.27 2.40 -6.41
N GLY A 38 6.18 2.96 -5.64
CA GLY A 38 5.89 3.37 -4.27
C GLY A 38 4.78 4.41 -4.20
N HIS A 39 3.86 4.21 -3.29
CA HIS A 39 2.76 5.13 -3.02
C HIS A 39 2.95 5.71 -1.63
N ILE A 40 2.92 7.03 -1.54
CA ILE A 40 3.05 7.73 -0.25
C ILE A 40 1.68 7.87 0.41
N ALA A 41 1.69 7.91 1.74
CA ALA A 41 0.46 8.08 2.52
C ALA A 41 -0.21 9.41 2.23
N LYS A 42 -1.53 9.37 2.07
CA LYS A 42 -2.38 10.54 1.86
C LYS A 42 -3.56 10.51 2.83
N LYS A 43 -4.00 11.70 3.22
CA LYS A 43 -5.18 11.90 4.03
C LYS A 43 -5.92 13.11 3.49
N ASP A 44 -7.20 12.93 3.18
CA ASP A 44 -8.04 14.00 2.61
C ASP A 44 -7.42 14.63 1.36
N GLY A 45 -6.81 13.80 0.50
CA GLY A 45 -6.20 14.24 -0.76
C GLY A 45 -4.85 14.93 -0.63
N LYS A 46 -4.31 15.02 0.58
CA LYS A 46 -3.02 15.66 0.86
C LYS A 46 -2.03 14.64 1.37
N VAL A 47 -0.73 14.92 1.22
CA VAL A 47 0.32 14.10 1.80
C VAL A 47 0.11 13.98 3.30
N TRP A 48 0.10 12.75 3.80
CA TRP A 48 0.05 12.48 5.23
C TRP A 48 1.47 12.55 5.77
N ALA A 49 1.88 13.74 6.15
CA ALA A 49 3.24 14.01 6.58
C ALA A 49 3.41 13.74 8.08
N GLY A 50 4.62 13.44 8.47
CA GLY A 50 4.98 13.25 9.87
C GLY A 50 5.90 12.06 10.05
N GLN A 51 6.29 11.85 11.30
CA GLN A 51 7.30 10.86 11.64
C GLN A 51 6.77 9.95 12.75
N LEU A 52 6.85 8.65 12.53
CA LEU A 52 6.49 7.64 13.52
C LEU A 52 7.43 7.78 14.73
N GLY A 53 6.87 7.86 15.92
CA GLY A 53 7.61 8.08 17.14
C GLY A 53 7.82 9.56 17.48
N ALA A 54 7.44 10.47 16.59
CA ALA A 54 7.51 11.91 16.81
C ALA A 54 6.30 12.59 16.19
N GLY A 55 5.15 12.46 16.84
CA GLY A 55 3.89 13.06 16.42
C GLY A 55 2.93 12.10 15.72
N ILE A 56 3.41 11.02 15.12
CA ILE A 56 2.57 9.96 14.54
C ILE A 56 2.69 8.72 15.41
N SER A 57 1.57 8.23 15.93
CA SER A 57 1.52 7.00 16.72
C SER A 57 1.53 5.76 15.82
N THR A 58 1.84 4.60 16.39
CA THR A 58 1.75 3.32 15.67
C THR A 58 0.36 3.11 15.08
N GLU A 59 -0.69 3.42 15.83
CA GLU A 59 -2.06 3.25 15.36
C GLU A 59 -2.37 4.18 14.18
N GLU A 60 -1.94 5.43 14.25
CA GLU A 60 -2.07 6.36 13.12
C GLU A 60 -1.28 5.88 11.90
N GLY A 61 -0.08 5.34 12.13
CA GLY A 61 0.74 4.74 11.08
C GLY A 61 0.04 3.55 10.41
N LYS A 62 -0.66 2.70 11.18
CA LYS A 62 -1.47 1.62 10.62
C LYS A 62 -2.57 2.15 9.71
N GLN A 63 -3.23 3.22 10.11
CA GLN A 63 -4.26 3.85 9.29
C GLN A 63 -3.66 4.42 8.00
N ALA A 64 -2.47 5.02 8.09
CA ALA A 64 -1.76 5.53 6.92
C ALA A 64 -1.39 4.40 5.96
N ALA A 65 -0.88 3.29 6.47
CA ALA A 65 -0.54 2.12 5.66
C ALA A 65 -1.79 1.53 4.98
N ARG A 66 -2.93 1.48 5.67
CA ARG A 66 -4.19 1.04 5.10
C ARG A 66 -4.65 1.96 3.97
N ALA A 67 -4.53 3.26 4.16
CA ALA A 67 -4.86 4.24 3.11
C ALA A 67 -4.01 4.04 1.87
N ILE A 68 -2.69 3.77 2.04
CA ILE A 68 -1.81 3.45 0.92
C ILE A 68 -2.26 2.17 0.21
N ALA A 69 -2.64 1.15 0.97
CA ALA A 69 -3.10 -0.11 0.39
C ALA A 69 -4.32 0.08 -0.52
N ILE A 70 -5.23 0.95 -0.13
CA ILE A 70 -6.40 1.31 -0.95
C ILE A 70 -5.93 1.99 -2.25
N ASP A 71 -5.00 2.92 -2.17
CA ASP A 71 -4.44 3.60 -3.35
C ASP A 71 -3.71 2.60 -4.26
N LEU A 72 -2.97 1.67 -3.69
CA LEU A 72 -2.29 0.61 -4.44
C LEU A 72 -3.29 -0.25 -5.21
N LEU A 73 -4.43 -0.59 -4.62
CA LEU A 73 -5.47 -1.34 -5.33
C LEU A 73 -6.07 -0.53 -6.47
N GLY A 74 -6.20 0.78 -6.33
CA GLY A 74 -6.63 1.65 -7.42
C GLY A 74 -5.67 1.59 -8.61
N THR A 75 -4.36 1.64 -8.34
CA THR A 75 -3.31 1.50 -9.36
C THR A 75 -3.31 0.10 -9.98
N LEU A 76 -3.42 -0.93 -9.15
CA LEU A 76 -3.45 -2.31 -9.64
C LEU A 76 -4.68 -2.55 -10.52
N HIS A 77 -5.84 -2.01 -10.13
CA HIS A 77 -7.05 -2.08 -10.95
C HIS A 77 -6.82 -1.44 -12.33
N ALA A 78 -6.20 -0.26 -12.37
CA ALA A 78 -5.88 0.39 -13.64
C ALA A 78 -4.91 -0.44 -14.49
N ALA A 79 -3.99 -1.13 -13.84
CA ALA A 79 -3.00 -1.97 -14.54
C ALA A 79 -3.63 -3.21 -15.17
N VAL A 80 -4.55 -3.88 -14.48
CA VAL A 80 -5.05 -5.20 -14.89
C VAL A 80 -6.50 -5.19 -15.39
N GLY A 81 -7.23 -4.13 -15.14
CA GLY A 81 -8.62 -3.97 -15.57
C GLY A 81 -9.65 -4.68 -14.69
N ASP A 82 -9.25 -5.76 -14.03
CA ASP A 82 -10.14 -6.55 -13.17
C ASP A 82 -9.32 -7.17 -12.03
N LEU A 83 -9.56 -6.72 -10.81
CA LEU A 83 -8.84 -7.22 -9.63
C LEU A 83 -9.12 -8.70 -9.34
N ASN A 84 -10.18 -9.26 -9.90
CA ASN A 84 -10.44 -10.71 -9.78
C ASN A 84 -9.40 -11.55 -10.53
N LYS A 85 -8.61 -10.93 -11.41
CA LYS A 85 -7.47 -11.58 -12.09
C LYS A 85 -6.23 -11.68 -11.23
N VAL A 86 -6.21 -11.04 -10.07
CA VAL A 86 -5.08 -11.13 -9.14
C VAL A 86 -5.04 -12.53 -8.55
N LYS A 87 -3.93 -13.23 -8.79
CA LYS A 87 -3.70 -14.57 -8.26
C LYS A 87 -3.15 -14.51 -6.85
N ARG A 88 -2.30 -13.54 -6.58
CA ARG A 88 -1.77 -13.29 -5.24
C ARG A 88 -1.03 -11.97 -5.18
N ILE A 89 -0.97 -11.41 -3.98
CA ILE A 89 0.02 -10.38 -3.66
C ILE A 89 1.33 -11.11 -3.37
N VAL A 90 2.39 -10.76 -4.07
CA VAL A 90 3.66 -11.48 -3.98
C VAL A 90 4.58 -10.88 -2.93
N LYS A 91 4.77 -9.56 -3.00
CA LYS A 91 5.72 -8.85 -2.13
C LYS A 91 5.21 -7.47 -1.80
N VAL A 92 5.36 -7.10 -0.55
CA VAL A 92 5.11 -5.74 -0.06
C VAL A 92 6.39 -5.21 0.57
N MET A 93 6.82 -4.02 0.18
CA MET A 93 7.91 -3.31 0.82
C MET A 93 7.39 -2.01 1.40
N SER A 94 7.61 -1.81 2.70
CA SER A 94 7.11 -0.66 3.43
C SER A 94 8.27 0.13 4.02
N LEU A 95 8.32 1.42 3.68
CA LEU A 95 9.30 2.38 4.17
C LEU A 95 8.59 3.28 5.17
N VAL A 96 9.06 3.28 6.41
CA VAL A 96 8.42 4.04 7.49
C VAL A 96 9.31 5.20 7.89
N ASN A 97 8.82 6.42 7.71
CA ASN A 97 9.50 7.62 8.17
C ASN A 97 9.42 7.63 9.69
N SER A 98 10.51 7.25 10.36
CA SER A 98 10.49 7.03 11.80
C SER A 98 11.75 7.54 12.47
N VAL A 99 11.62 7.95 13.73
CA VAL A 99 12.77 8.35 14.55
C VAL A 99 13.62 7.13 14.89
N GLY A 100 14.87 7.34 15.24
CA GLY A 100 15.84 6.26 15.46
C GLY A 100 15.50 5.28 16.60
N THR A 101 14.59 5.67 17.49
CA THR A 101 14.15 4.82 18.60
C THR A 101 12.84 4.08 18.33
N PHE A 102 12.19 4.36 17.22
CA PHE A 102 10.94 3.69 16.87
C PHE A 102 11.24 2.32 16.25
N THR A 103 10.62 1.27 16.75
CA THR A 103 10.89 -0.11 16.31
C THR A 103 9.62 -0.89 15.96
N GLU A 104 8.49 -0.21 15.76
CA GLU A 104 7.22 -0.85 15.47
C GLU A 104 6.80 -0.71 14.00
N GLN A 105 7.77 -0.63 13.08
CA GLN A 105 7.51 -0.52 11.64
C GLN A 105 6.67 -1.70 11.12
N HIS A 106 6.88 -2.88 11.68
CA HIS A 106 6.12 -4.07 11.31
C HIS A 106 4.64 -3.96 11.71
N LEU A 107 4.34 -3.33 12.84
CA LEU A 107 2.96 -3.10 13.27
C LEU A 107 2.26 -2.06 12.39
N VAL A 108 2.97 -0.99 12.04
CA VAL A 108 2.47 0.02 11.11
C VAL A 108 2.08 -0.64 9.78
N THR A 109 2.96 -1.46 9.23
CA THR A 109 2.75 -2.11 7.93
C THR A 109 1.59 -3.11 7.96
N ASN A 110 1.26 -3.65 9.13
CA ASN A 110 0.08 -4.53 9.28
C ASN A 110 -1.21 -3.87 8.80
N GLY A 111 -1.30 -2.54 8.85
CA GLY A 111 -2.46 -1.83 8.31
C GLY A 111 -2.71 -2.14 6.84
N ALA A 112 -1.65 -2.29 6.05
CA ALA A 112 -1.73 -2.70 4.65
C ALA A 112 -1.92 -4.21 4.52
N SER A 113 -1.11 -5.01 5.22
CA SER A 113 -1.13 -6.47 5.11
C SER A 113 -2.47 -7.07 5.51
N GLU A 114 -3.05 -6.60 6.60
CA GLU A 114 -4.36 -7.04 7.06
C GLU A 114 -5.45 -6.68 6.04
N PHE A 115 -5.34 -5.51 5.42
CA PHE A 115 -6.27 -5.07 4.39
C PHE A 115 -6.21 -6.00 3.16
N PHE A 116 -5.02 -6.34 2.68
CA PHE A 116 -4.90 -7.26 1.56
C PHE A 116 -5.48 -8.64 1.86
N ALA A 117 -5.27 -9.15 3.06
CA ALA A 117 -5.86 -10.42 3.49
C ALA A 117 -7.38 -10.33 3.54
N GLU A 118 -7.91 -9.20 3.98
CA GLU A 118 -9.36 -8.97 4.05
C GLU A 118 -10.00 -8.92 2.67
N VAL A 119 -9.35 -8.24 1.71
CA VAL A 119 -9.89 -8.04 0.35
C VAL A 119 -9.72 -9.29 -0.52
N PHE A 120 -8.56 -9.90 -0.50
CA PHE A 120 -8.23 -11.04 -1.39
C PHE A 120 -8.39 -12.41 -0.72
N GLY A 121 -8.59 -12.43 0.58
CA GLY A 121 -8.62 -13.66 1.37
C GLY A 121 -7.24 -14.06 1.89
N PRO A 122 -7.18 -15.00 2.84
CA PRO A 122 -5.95 -15.34 3.55
C PRO A 122 -4.86 -15.99 2.68
N GLU A 123 -5.24 -16.59 1.56
CA GLU A 123 -4.26 -17.22 0.66
C GLU A 123 -3.71 -16.22 -0.36
N LYS A 124 -4.59 -15.56 -1.12
CA LYS A 124 -4.20 -14.61 -2.17
C LYS A 124 -3.62 -13.32 -1.60
N GLY A 125 -4.08 -12.91 -0.43
CA GLY A 125 -3.60 -11.71 0.24
C GLY A 125 -2.29 -11.91 1.00
N ALA A 126 -1.92 -13.16 1.28
CA ALA A 126 -0.65 -13.45 1.94
C ALA A 126 0.53 -13.12 1.02
N HIS A 127 1.55 -12.49 1.58
CA HIS A 127 2.67 -11.97 0.80
C HIS A 127 3.96 -12.02 1.61
N ALA A 128 5.09 -12.07 0.92
CA ALA A 128 6.39 -11.80 1.52
C ALA A 128 6.50 -10.30 1.78
N ARG A 129 7.21 -9.90 2.83
CA ARG A 129 7.20 -8.51 3.26
C ARG A 129 8.53 -8.07 3.86
N SER A 130 8.90 -6.82 3.59
CA SER A 130 9.92 -6.10 4.35
C SER A 130 9.30 -4.80 4.85
N ALA A 131 9.57 -4.47 6.12
CA ALA A 131 9.13 -3.21 6.72
C ALA A 131 10.27 -2.66 7.56
N PHE A 132 10.69 -1.44 7.30
CA PHE A 132 11.82 -0.86 8.01
C PHE A 132 11.74 0.66 8.04
N GLY A 133 12.47 1.24 8.99
CA GLY A 133 12.57 2.68 9.12
C GLY A 133 13.53 3.28 8.13
N VAL A 134 13.20 4.47 7.64
CA VAL A 134 14.08 5.27 6.78
C VAL A 134 14.23 6.65 7.39
N ALA A 135 15.32 7.33 7.03
CA ALA A 135 15.59 8.67 7.55
C ALA A 135 14.52 9.68 7.05
N GLN A 136 14.11 9.55 5.79
CA GLN A 136 13.17 10.45 5.14
C GLN A 136 12.32 9.69 4.13
N VAL A 137 11.10 10.15 3.91
CA VAL A 137 10.24 9.75 2.80
C VAL A 137 9.97 11.00 1.97
N PRO A 138 9.90 10.92 0.64
CA PRO A 138 9.62 12.09 -0.18
C PRO A 138 8.39 12.85 0.29
N MET A 139 8.47 14.18 0.23
CA MET A 139 7.42 15.10 0.64
C MET A 139 7.10 15.04 2.14
N GLY A 140 7.93 14.37 2.93
CA GLY A 140 7.71 14.21 4.37
C GLY A 140 6.61 13.21 4.73
N ALA A 141 6.15 12.39 3.78
CA ALA A 141 5.12 11.41 4.06
C ALA A 141 5.55 10.46 5.18
N CYS A 142 4.60 10.02 6.00
CA CYS A 142 4.92 9.15 7.15
C CYS A 142 5.22 7.72 6.74
N VAL A 143 4.63 7.23 5.65
CA VAL A 143 4.83 5.86 5.14
C VAL A 143 4.81 5.88 3.62
N GLU A 144 5.58 4.98 3.01
CA GLU A 144 5.54 4.69 1.58
C GLU A 144 5.54 3.18 1.39
N ILE A 145 4.70 2.66 0.50
CA ILE A 145 4.59 1.23 0.25
C ILE A 145 4.57 0.95 -1.24
N GLU A 146 5.31 -0.07 -1.66
CA GLU A 146 5.25 -0.63 -3.01
C GLU A 146 4.88 -2.10 -2.95
N LEU A 147 4.37 -2.66 -4.03
CA LEU A 147 4.05 -4.08 -4.09
C LEU A 147 4.29 -4.71 -5.45
N ILE A 148 4.37 -6.03 -5.44
CA ILE A 148 4.39 -6.87 -6.62
C ILE A 148 3.21 -7.82 -6.50
N ALA A 149 2.42 -7.93 -7.59
CA ALA A 149 1.28 -8.84 -7.66
C ALA A 149 1.43 -9.80 -8.84
N GLU A 150 0.93 -11.01 -8.69
CA GLU A 150 0.82 -11.97 -9.78
C GLU A 150 -0.62 -11.93 -10.30
N VAL A 151 -0.76 -11.91 -11.62
CA VAL A 151 -2.05 -11.85 -12.32
C VAL A 151 -2.11 -12.92 -13.40
N GLY A 152 -3.31 -13.21 -13.84
CA GLY A 152 -3.43 -14.22 -14.89
C GLY A 152 -4.84 -14.48 -15.40
#